data_c7a1cb1d4c70c75c55ca368cc411570c
#
_entry.id   c7a1cb1d4c70c75c55ca368cc411570c
#
_cell.length_a   1.000
_cell.length_b   1.000
_cell.length_c   1.000
_cell.angle_alpha   90.00
_cell.angle_beta   90.00
_cell.angle_gamma   90.00
#
_symmetry.space_group_name_H-M   'P 1'
#
loop_
_entity.id
_entity.type
_entity.pdbx_description
1 polymer ?
#
loop_
_entity_poly.entity_id
_entity_poly.type
_entity_poly.pdbx_seq_one_letter_code
_entity_poly.pdbx_strand_id
1 'polypeptide(L)'
;ITFLLISNLCFSQLKSVIINSETKEKIPYVNIWVENENIGTTSNEKGEFTLEINSTKTILFSAIGFETKKISSDLINNILELKPIVTELDEIVISKKLSQKLIIGKFKKSKINNYFGCGIKPWITARFFKYTEEYERTPFLEKIRILTKSDVKNSKFNIRLYGVNEKGEPENYIYNENIIGIAKKGKKITEIDVSKLDIEFPEKGFFIAIEWLIIENNKYEYKYTMEGSRKKLEGISYEPAIGTVPAETDENSWTFNQGKWKKIWKNNGGSFKRYKDKYSLLAIELTLTN
;
A
#
# COMPACT_ATOMS: atom_id res chain seq x y z
N ILE A 1 -33.55 -34.60 28.82
CA ILE A 1 -33.67 -33.61 27.71
C ILE A 1 -32.48 -32.66 27.86
N THR A 2 -31.46 -32.89 27.02
CA THR A 2 -30.25 -32.04 27.01
C THR A 2 -30.50 -30.87 26.09
N PHE A 3 -30.60 -29.66 26.63
CA PHE A 3 -30.76 -28.42 25.87
C PHE A 3 -29.40 -28.01 25.29
N LEU A 4 -29.19 -28.22 24.03
CA LEU A 4 -27.95 -27.79 23.32
C LEU A 4 -28.06 -26.27 23.08
N LEU A 5 -27.36 -25.48 23.90
CA LEU A 5 -27.19 -24.04 23.71
C LEU A 5 -26.26 -23.83 22.50
N ILE A 6 -26.83 -23.60 21.32
CA ILE A 6 -26.09 -23.12 20.15
C ILE A 6 -25.85 -21.63 20.38
N SER A 7 -24.65 -21.26 20.83
CA SER A 7 -24.20 -19.88 20.86
C SER A 7 -23.98 -19.42 19.40
N ASN A 8 -24.94 -18.69 18.86
CA ASN A 8 -24.74 -17.96 17.61
C ASN A 8 -23.67 -16.88 17.86
N LEU A 9 -22.46 -17.11 17.35
CA LEU A 9 -21.44 -16.07 17.22
C LEU A 9 -21.96 -15.08 16.19
N CYS A 10 -22.66 -14.05 16.63
CA CYS A 10 -23.16 -12.98 15.78
C CYS A 10 -21.98 -12.08 15.42
N PHE A 11 -21.37 -12.30 14.25
CA PHE A 11 -20.45 -11.33 13.66
C PHE A 11 -21.25 -10.14 13.19
N SER A 12 -21.03 -8.98 13.77
CA SER A 12 -21.60 -7.73 13.27
C SER A 12 -20.78 -7.26 12.06
N GLN A 13 -21.44 -7.13 10.92
CA GLN A 13 -20.86 -6.48 9.75
C GLN A 13 -21.12 -4.98 9.79
N LEU A 14 -20.07 -4.21 10.01
CA LEU A 14 -20.12 -2.77 9.91
C LEU A 14 -20.05 -2.37 8.43
N LYS A 15 -21.06 -1.67 7.93
CA LYS A 15 -21.15 -1.18 6.55
C LYS A 15 -21.41 0.32 6.55
N SER A 16 -20.71 1.06 5.70
CA SER A 16 -20.92 2.48 5.54
C SER A 16 -20.37 2.97 4.19
N VAL A 17 -20.71 4.19 3.82
CA VAL A 17 -20.14 4.92 2.67
C VAL A 17 -19.37 6.11 3.22
N ILE A 18 -18.15 6.30 2.74
CA ILE A 18 -17.29 7.40 3.16
C ILE A 18 -17.39 8.54 2.15
N ILE A 19 -17.63 9.74 2.63
CA ILE A 19 -17.79 10.94 1.82
C ILE A 19 -16.93 12.09 2.35
N ASN A 20 -16.61 13.03 1.47
CA ASN A 20 -16.02 14.31 1.82
C ASN A 20 -17.06 15.18 2.56
N SER A 21 -16.70 15.72 3.73
CA SER A 21 -17.61 16.51 4.55
C SER A 21 -18.06 17.84 3.89
N GLU A 22 -17.28 18.37 2.93
CA GLU A 22 -17.55 19.61 2.23
C GLU A 22 -18.26 19.40 0.90
N THR A 23 -17.66 18.59 0.00
CA THR A 23 -18.19 18.37 -1.35
C THR A 23 -19.29 17.33 -1.41
N LYS A 24 -19.43 16.49 -0.37
CA LYS A 24 -20.32 15.32 -0.31
C LYS A 24 -20.00 14.22 -1.35
N GLU A 25 -18.89 14.33 -2.04
CA GLU A 25 -18.41 13.32 -2.95
C GLU A 25 -17.87 12.08 -2.20
N LYS A 26 -18.04 10.93 -2.81
CA LYS A 26 -17.56 9.66 -2.25
C LYS A 26 -16.04 9.58 -2.29
N ILE A 27 -15.42 9.11 -1.22
CA ILE A 27 -13.97 8.98 -1.11
C ILE A 27 -13.56 7.52 -1.34
N PRO A 28 -12.93 7.21 -2.48
CA PRO A 28 -12.44 5.86 -2.77
C PRO A 28 -11.17 5.54 -1.98
N TYR A 29 -10.94 4.24 -1.75
CA TYR A 29 -9.68 3.68 -1.24
C TYR A 29 -9.23 4.25 0.12
N VAL A 30 -10.19 4.57 0.99
CA VAL A 30 -9.92 4.94 2.37
C VAL A 30 -9.43 3.72 3.14
N ASN A 31 -8.34 3.86 3.87
CA ASN A 31 -7.86 2.83 4.79
C ASN A 31 -8.69 2.83 6.05
N ILE A 32 -9.10 1.66 6.47
CA ILE A 32 -9.98 1.43 7.61
C ILE A 32 -9.34 0.37 8.49
N TRP A 33 -8.96 0.75 9.71
CA TRP A 33 -8.20 -0.10 10.62
C TRP A 33 -8.84 -0.11 12.00
N VAL A 34 -8.89 -1.29 12.62
CA VAL A 34 -9.19 -1.40 14.04
C VAL A 34 -7.93 -1.04 14.84
N GLU A 35 -8.06 -0.07 15.74
CA GLU A 35 -6.95 0.42 16.54
C GLU A 35 -6.28 -0.71 17.32
N ASN A 36 -4.95 -0.79 17.25
CA ASN A 36 -4.11 -1.79 17.91
C ASN A 36 -4.38 -3.25 17.51
N GLU A 37 -5.17 -3.50 16.47
CA GLU A 37 -5.44 -4.84 15.96
C GLU A 37 -4.98 -4.99 14.49
N ASN A 38 -4.82 -6.24 14.06
CA ASN A 38 -4.53 -6.57 12.65
C ASN A 38 -5.83 -6.86 11.89
N ILE A 39 -6.83 -6.00 12.07
CA ILE A 39 -8.13 -6.08 11.40
C ILE A 39 -8.33 -4.78 10.63
N GLY A 40 -8.71 -4.89 9.39
CA GLY A 40 -8.95 -3.71 8.56
C GLY A 40 -9.45 -4.07 7.18
N THR A 41 -9.85 -3.04 6.45
CA THR A 41 -10.35 -3.12 5.07
C THR A 41 -10.03 -1.82 4.35
N THR A 42 -10.44 -1.73 3.08
CA THR A 42 -10.32 -0.52 2.28
C THR A 42 -11.68 -0.22 1.64
N SER A 43 -12.09 1.05 1.57
CA SER A 43 -13.29 1.40 0.80
C SER A 43 -13.05 1.15 -0.70
N ASN A 44 -14.11 0.75 -1.40
CA ASN A 44 -14.07 0.52 -2.85
C ASN A 44 -14.08 1.85 -3.63
N GLU A 45 -14.18 1.78 -4.96
CA GLU A 45 -14.25 2.95 -5.86
C GLU A 45 -15.45 3.86 -5.60
N LYS A 46 -16.48 3.34 -4.91
CA LYS A 46 -17.68 4.09 -4.54
C LYS A 46 -17.65 4.58 -3.09
N GLY A 47 -16.51 4.49 -2.41
CA GLY A 47 -16.39 4.84 -1.00
C GLY A 47 -17.08 3.87 -0.03
N GLU A 48 -17.59 2.74 -0.51
CA GLU A 48 -18.30 1.74 0.29
C GLU A 48 -17.32 0.79 0.95
N PHE A 49 -17.55 0.41 2.19
CA PHE A 49 -16.77 -0.62 2.87
C PHE A 49 -17.64 -1.57 3.69
N THR A 50 -17.08 -2.73 3.96
CA THR A 50 -17.58 -3.69 4.93
C THR A 50 -16.42 -4.13 5.82
N LEU A 51 -16.64 -4.12 7.14
CA LEU A 51 -15.66 -4.55 8.12
C LEU A 51 -16.34 -5.52 9.10
N GLU A 52 -15.75 -6.70 9.29
CA GLU A 52 -16.24 -7.69 10.25
C GLU A 52 -15.58 -7.46 11.60
N ILE A 53 -16.39 -7.20 12.61
CA ILE A 53 -15.97 -7.00 13.98
C ILE A 53 -16.88 -7.78 14.92
N ASN A 54 -16.33 -8.25 16.05
CA ASN A 54 -17.06 -9.08 17.02
C ASN A 54 -17.44 -8.34 18.31
N SER A 55 -17.09 -7.07 18.43
CA SER A 55 -17.40 -6.20 19.57
C SER A 55 -17.23 -4.74 19.17
N THR A 56 -17.65 -3.81 20.01
CA THR A 56 -17.36 -2.39 19.86
C THR A 56 -15.85 -2.15 19.82
N LYS A 57 -15.37 -1.46 18.81
CA LYS A 57 -13.96 -1.17 18.54
C LYS A 57 -13.76 0.29 18.17
N THR A 58 -12.59 0.81 18.41
CA THR A 58 -12.15 2.08 17.86
C THR A 58 -11.59 1.84 16.46
N ILE A 59 -12.09 2.58 15.49
CA ILE A 59 -11.73 2.45 14.07
C ILE A 59 -11.08 3.74 13.61
N LEU A 60 -9.96 3.60 12.89
CA LEU A 60 -9.24 4.68 12.24
C LEU A 60 -9.58 4.68 10.74
N PHE A 61 -9.90 5.85 10.23
CA PHE A 61 -10.11 6.12 8.81
C PHE A 61 -9.03 7.06 8.33
N SER A 62 -8.27 6.66 7.33
CA SER A 62 -7.18 7.47 6.76
C SER A 62 -7.26 7.47 5.24
N ALA A 63 -7.27 8.65 4.65
CA ALA A 63 -7.19 8.85 3.21
C ALA A 63 -6.26 10.02 2.91
N ILE A 64 -5.63 9.99 1.73
CA ILE A 64 -4.81 11.12 1.26
C ILE A 64 -5.71 12.35 1.09
N GLY A 65 -5.22 13.51 1.51
CA GLY A 65 -5.95 14.77 1.43
C GLY A 65 -7.03 14.96 2.50
N PHE A 66 -7.12 14.03 3.47
CA PHE A 66 -8.13 14.09 4.54
C PHE A 66 -7.51 13.92 5.92
N GLU A 67 -8.11 14.58 6.91
CA GLU A 67 -7.76 14.38 8.31
C GLU A 67 -8.06 12.92 8.72
N THR A 68 -7.13 12.30 9.44
CA THR A 68 -7.39 10.96 9.99
C THR A 68 -8.50 11.04 11.04
N LYS A 69 -9.56 10.26 10.83
CA LYS A 69 -10.69 10.19 11.75
C LYS A 69 -10.63 8.94 12.59
N LYS A 70 -10.79 9.13 13.90
CA LYS A 70 -10.86 8.05 14.89
C LYS A 70 -12.24 8.08 15.54
N ILE A 71 -12.97 6.97 15.48
CA ILE A 71 -14.36 6.88 15.96
C ILE A 71 -14.66 5.48 16.48
N SER A 72 -15.55 5.39 17.44
CA SER A 72 -16.08 4.11 17.93
C SER A 72 -17.06 3.49 16.93
N SER A 73 -16.99 2.18 16.73
CA SER A 73 -17.78 1.47 15.70
C SER A 73 -19.29 1.57 15.88
N ASP A 74 -19.76 1.73 17.11
CA ASP A 74 -21.19 1.92 17.45
C ASP A 74 -21.73 3.30 17.05
N LEU A 75 -20.84 4.27 16.81
CA LEU A 75 -21.19 5.62 16.32
C LEU A 75 -21.14 5.75 14.79
N ILE A 76 -20.78 4.68 14.08
CA ILE A 76 -20.69 4.68 12.63
C ILE A 76 -22.05 4.36 12.02
N ASN A 77 -22.60 5.32 11.30
CA ASN A 77 -23.86 5.18 10.57
C ASN A 77 -23.62 4.77 9.10
N ASN A 78 -24.68 4.77 8.31
CA ASN A 78 -24.63 4.45 6.86
C ASN A 78 -23.72 5.39 6.05
N ILE A 79 -23.43 6.58 6.58
CA ILE A 79 -22.54 7.57 5.97
C ILE A 79 -21.53 8.02 7.02
N LEU A 80 -20.24 8.02 6.63
CA LEU A 80 -19.14 8.55 7.41
C LEU A 80 -18.50 9.72 6.65
N GLU A 81 -18.37 10.86 7.30
CA GLU A 81 -17.73 12.04 6.71
C GLU A 81 -16.27 12.15 7.14
N LEU A 82 -15.37 12.40 6.16
CA LEU A 82 -13.99 12.82 6.41
C LEU A 82 -13.82 14.28 6.02
N LYS A 83 -13.05 15.00 6.83
CA LYS A 83 -12.74 16.41 6.62
C LYS A 83 -11.50 16.52 5.73
N PRO A 84 -11.55 17.30 4.62
CA PRO A 84 -10.38 17.52 3.80
C PRO A 84 -9.32 18.34 4.55
N ILE A 85 -8.04 18.07 4.26
CA ILE A 85 -6.94 18.93 4.67
C ILE A 85 -6.82 20.02 3.61
N VAL A 86 -6.89 21.27 4.03
CA VAL A 86 -6.62 22.40 3.12
C VAL A 86 -5.12 22.40 2.83
N THR A 87 -4.74 21.99 1.62
CA THR A 87 -3.38 22.13 1.13
C THR A 87 -3.32 23.35 0.22
N GLU A 88 -2.48 24.32 0.55
CA GLU A 88 -2.15 25.39 -0.39
C GLU A 88 -1.48 24.75 -1.60
N LEU A 89 -2.05 24.98 -2.78
CA LEU A 89 -1.46 24.50 -4.04
C LEU A 89 -0.31 25.44 -4.39
N ASP A 90 0.89 24.92 -4.42
CA ASP A 90 2.03 25.63 -4.99
C ASP A 90 1.80 25.86 -6.50
N GLU A 91 2.23 27.01 -6.98
CA GLU A 91 2.08 27.44 -8.38
C GLU A 91 2.79 26.45 -9.31
N ILE A 92 2.05 25.92 -10.27
CA ILE A 92 2.59 24.95 -11.24
C ILE A 92 3.57 25.66 -12.16
N VAL A 93 4.84 25.47 -11.97
CA VAL A 93 5.89 25.89 -12.90
C VAL A 93 5.94 24.89 -14.06
N ILE A 94 5.41 25.30 -15.22
CA ILE A 94 5.51 24.52 -16.46
C ILE A 94 6.96 24.60 -16.93
N SER A 95 7.79 23.62 -16.58
CA SER A 95 9.13 23.49 -17.13
C SER A 95 9.08 22.86 -18.53
N LYS A 96 9.87 23.39 -19.47
CA LYS A 96 10.06 22.77 -20.79
C LYS A 96 10.80 21.45 -20.59
N LYS A 97 10.15 20.33 -20.86
CA LYS A 97 10.75 18.99 -20.81
C LYS A 97 11.87 18.89 -21.83
N LEU A 98 13.10 18.88 -21.36
CA LEU A 98 14.25 18.49 -22.16
C LEU A 98 14.34 16.96 -22.16
N SER A 99 14.89 16.35 -23.19
CA SER A 99 14.85 14.90 -23.46
C SER A 99 15.79 14.05 -22.60
N GLN A 100 16.29 14.56 -21.47
CA GLN A 100 17.20 13.80 -20.61
C GLN A 100 16.40 12.88 -19.70
N LYS A 101 16.86 11.64 -19.57
CA LYS A 101 16.23 10.65 -18.68
C LYS A 101 17.30 9.92 -17.88
N LEU A 102 17.02 9.73 -16.61
CA LEU A 102 17.81 8.92 -15.70
C LEU A 102 16.97 7.79 -15.12
N ILE A 103 17.50 6.57 -15.12
CA ILE A 103 16.78 5.40 -14.57
C ILE A 103 17.52 4.91 -13.35
N ILE A 104 16.82 4.92 -12.21
CA ILE A 104 17.33 4.50 -10.91
C ILE A 104 16.57 3.31 -10.36
N GLY A 105 17.16 2.56 -9.44
CA GLY A 105 16.52 1.41 -8.82
C GLY A 105 16.38 0.18 -9.72
N LYS A 106 17.16 0.08 -10.80
CA LYS A 106 17.08 -1.00 -11.82
C LYS A 106 17.04 -2.40 -11.24
N PHE A 107 16.19 -3.26 -11.78
CA PHE A 107 16.11 -4.66 -11.42
C PHE A 107 15.96 -5.58 -12.66
N LYS A 108 16.31 -6.87 -12.51
CA LYS A 108 16.09 -7.89 -13.55
C LYS A 108 14.91 -8.79 -13.16
N LYS A 109 13.79 -8.67 -13.89
CA LYS A 109 12.56 -9.47 -13.68
C LYS A 109 12.83 -10.97 -13.57
N SER A 110 13.71 -11.53 -14.41
CA SER A 110 14.03 -12.97 -14.41
C SER A 110 14.72 -13.44 -13.13
N LYS A 111 15.39 -12.55 -12.40
CA LYS A 111 16.11 -12.88 -11.16
C LYS A 111 15.25 -12.76 -9.90
N ILE A 112 14.00 -12.31 -10.01
CA ILE A 112 13.14 -12.09 -8.86
C ILE A 112 12.16 -13.25 -8.73
N ASN A 113 12.17 -13.87 -7.56
CA ASN A 113 11.30 -14.99 -7.17
C ASN A 113 10.76 -14.86 -5.74
N ASN A 114 11.06 -13.75 -5.06
CA ASN A 114 10.51 -13.41 -3.76
C ASN A 114 9.56 -12.23 -3.88
N TYR A 115 8.45 -12.28 -3.14
CA TYR A 115 7.37 -11.30 -3.22
C TYR A 115 6.83 -10.97 -1.85
N PHE A 116 6.40 -9.72 -1.67
CA PHE A 116 5.49 -9.34 -0.61
C PHE A 116 4.06 -9.47 -1.11
N GLY A 117 3.19 -10.01 -0.29
CA GLY A 117 1.76 -10.15 -0.56
C GLY A 117 0.94 -9.73 0.64
N CYS A 118 -0.34 -9.45 0.42
CA CYS A 118 -1.28 -9.10 1.46
C CYS A 118 -2.32 -10.21 1.62
N GLY A 119 -2.45 -10.73 2.83
CA GLY A 119 -3.58 -11.56 3.24
C GLY A 119 -4.71 -10.68 3.78
N ILE A 120 -5.47 -11.20 4.73
CA ILE A 120 -6.58 -10.48 5.37
C ILE A 120 -6.12 -9.37 6.34
N LYS A 121 -4.82 -9.29 6.63
CA LYS A 121 -4.25 -8.29 7.54
C LYS A 121 -3.61 -7.18 6.72
N PRO A 122 -4.14 -5.95 6.77
CA PRO A 122 -3.57 -4.83 6.01
C PRO A 122 -2.18 -4.46 6.52
N TRP A 123 -1.32 -4.05 5.61
CA TRP A 123 -0.01 -3.49 5.90
C TRP A 123 0.49 -2.70 4.69
N ILE A 124 1.48 -1.85 4.90
CA ILE A 124 2.13 -1.08 3.85
C ILE A 124 3.61 -1.42 3.85
N THR A 125 4.24 -1.46 2.70
CA THR A 125 5.69 -1.58 2.58
C THR A 125 6.24 -0.43 1.75
N ALA A 126 7.39 0.11 2.15
CA ALA A 126 7.98 1.26 1.53
C ALA A 126 9.46 1.05 1.20
N ARG A 127 9.90 1.62 0.09
CA ARG A 127 11.30 1.72 -0.31
C ARG A 127 11.73 3.17 -0.32
N PHE A 128 12.84 3.47 0.36
CA PHE A 128 13.48 4.77 0.33
C PHE A 128 14.34 4.94 -0.91
N PHE A 129 14.25 6.11 -1.53
CA PHE A 129 15.09 6.57 -2.61
C PHE A 129 15.86 7.80 -2.12
N LYS A 130 17.16 7.61 -1.90
CA LYS A 130 18.06 8.67 -1.45
C LYS A 130 18.31 9.63 -2.61
N TYR A 131 18.31 10.94 -2.32
CA TYR A 131 18.72 11.96 -3.28
C TYR A 131 20.22 11.89 -3.55
N THR A 132 20.63 12.23 -4.77
CA THR A 132 22.02 12.46 -5.17
C THR A 132 22.06 13.65 -6.11
N GLU A 133 23.15 14.43 -6.11
CA GLU A 133 23.35 15.59 -6.99
C GLU A 133 23.19 15.26 -8.50
N GLU A 134 23.38 14.00 -8.87
CA GLU A 134 23.15 13.51 -10.23
C GLU A 134 21.72 13.77 -10.74
N TYR A 135 20.75 13.90 -9.79
CA TYR A 135 19.32 14.09 -10.13
C TYR A 135 18.96 15.55 -10.43
N GLU A 136 19.81 16.52 -10.14
CA GLU A 136 19.57 17.95 -10.42
C GLU A 136 19.21 18.23 -11.89
N ARG A 137 19.76 17.43 -12.81
CA ARG A 137 19.50 17.57 -14.25
C ARG A 137 18.22 16.87 -14.70
N THR A 138 17.63 16.07 -13.87
CA THR A 138 16.41 15.30 -14.12
C THR A 138 15.58 15.23 -12.84
N PRO A 139 15.10 16.37 -12.32
CA PRO A 139 14.50 16.41 -10.99
C PRO A 139 13.09 15.83 -10.91
N PHE A 140 12.39 15.64 -12.05
CA PHE A 140 10.99 15.25 -12.06
C PHE A 140 10.81 13.74 -12.23
N LEU A 141 9.89 13.17 -11.47
CA LEU A 141 9.48 11.78 -11.59
C LEU A 141 8.53 11.61 -12.79
N GLU A 142 9.00 10.91 -13.82
CA GLU A 142 8.19 10.63 -15.02
C GLU A 142 7.41 9.33 -14.89
N LYS A 143 8.06 8.26 -14.37
CA LYS A 143 7.50 6.92 -14.40
C LYS A 143 7.94 6.07 -13.21
N ILE A 144 7.02 5.28 -12.71
CA ILE A 144 7.27 4.26 -11.70
C ILE A 144 7.04 2.88 -12.33
N ARG A 145 8.02 1.98 -12.25
CA ARG A 145 7.95 0.60 -12.73
C ARG A 145 8.09 -0.37 -11.57
N ILE A 146 7.12 -1.25 -11.41
CA ILE A 146 7.04 -2.17 -10.26
C ILE A 146 6.89 -3.60 -10.78
N LEU A 147 7.66 -4.54 -10.24
CA LEU A 147 7.43 -5.94 -10.54
C LEU A 147 6.23 -6.44 -9.74
N THR A 148 5.17 -6.83 -10.44
CA THR A 148 3.96 -7.41 -9.85
C THR A 148 3.78 -8.86 -10.28
N LYS A 149 3.15 -9.66 -9.42
CA LYS A 149 2.62 -10.98 -9.74
C LYS A 149 1.18 -11.03 -9.23
N SER A 150 0.23 -11.40 -10.10
CA SER A 150 -1.16 -11.47 -9.71
C SER A 150 -1.84 -12.69 -10.32
N ASP A 151 -2.69 -13.34 -9.55
CA ASP A 151 -3.59 -14.39 -10.03
C ASP A 151 -4.96 -13.84 -10.45
N VAL A 152 -5.23 -12.57 -10.11
CA VAL A 152 -6.41 -11.80 -10.50
C VAL A 152 -6.08 -10.87 -11.68
N LYS A 153 -7.04 -10.68 -12.60
CA LYS A 153 -6.91 -9.69 -13.68
C LYS A 153 -7.14 -8.28 -13.15
N ASN A 154 -6.28 -7.35 -13.57
CA ASN A 154 -6.42 -5.92 -13.25
C ASN A 154 -6.56 -5.62 -11.75
N SER A 155 -5.84 -6.38 -10.91
CA SER A 155 -5.76 -6.09 -9.49
C SER A 155 -5.14 -4.73 -9.25
N LYS A 156 -5.70 -3.97 -8.30
CA LYS A 156 -5.34 -2.59 -8.02
C LYS A 156 -4.55 -2.48 -6.72
N PHE A 157 -3.59 -1.58 -6.68
CA PHE A 157 -2.88 -1.21 -5.47
C PHE A 157 -2.60 0.28 -5.49
N ASN A 158 -2.43 0.86 -4.32
CA ASN A 158 -2.12 2.27 -4.21
C ASN A 158 -0.61 2.49 -4.01
N ILE A 159 -0.10 3.52 -4.64
CA ILE A 159 1.27 4.00 -4.47
C ILE A 159 1.19 5.28 -3.67
N ARG A 160 1.90 5.31 -2.54
CA ARG A 160 2.02 6.46 -1.66
C ARG A 160 3.43 7.01 -1.71
N LEU A 161 3.54 8.32 -1.77
CA LEU A 161 4.82 9.01 -1.71
C LEU A 161 4.93 9.72 -0.37
N TYR A 162 5.93 9.31 0.44
CA TYR A 162 6.16 9.89 1.75
C TYR A 162 7.48 10.65 1.77
N GLY A 163 7.48 11.79 2.40
CA GLY A 163 8.71 12.46 2.80
C GLY A 163 9.46 11.66 3.87
N VAL A 164 10.61 12.18 4.28
CA VAL A 164 11.45 11.60 5.31
C VAL A 164 11.61 12.59 6.47
N ASN A 165 11.42 12.11 7.70
CA ASN A 165 11.65 12.90 8.90
C ASN A 165 13.12 12.91 9.31
N GLU A 166 13.46 13.65 10.38
CA GLU A 166 14.83 13.75 10.90
C GLU A 166 15.41 12.41 11.38
N LYS A 167 14.56 11.42 11.69
CA LYS A 167 14.96 10.07 12.10
C LYS A 167 15.14 9.12 10.93
N GLY A 168 14.87 9.57 9.69
CA GLY A 168 14.93 8.74 8.49
C GLY A 168 13.69 7.86 8.29
N GLU A 169 12.57 8.15 8.95
CA GLU A 169 11.33 7.40 8.85
C GLU A 169 10.36 8.06 7.86
N PRO A 170 9.46 7.29 7.21
CA PRO A 170 8.38 7.88 6.42
C PRO A 170 7.48 8.78 7.29
N GLU A 171 7.14 9.98 6.78
CA GLU A 171 6.34 10.95 7.51
C GLU A 171 5.17 11.45 6.64
N ASN A 172 5.16 12.73 6.30
CA ASN A 172 4.05 13.33 5.56
C ASN A 172 4.02 12.88 4.10
N TYR A 173 2.84 12.92 3.48
CA TYR A 173 2.72 12.72 2.04
C TYR A 173 3.36 13.89 1.29
N ILE A 174 4.13 13.59 0.24
CA ILE A 174 4.65 14.58 -0.70
C ILE A 174 3.76 14.76 -1.93
N TYR A 175 2.75 13.92 -2.08
CA TYR A 175 1.73 14.01 -3.11
C TYR A 175 0.38 13.60 -2.51
N ASN A 176 -0.65 14.43 -2.70
CA ASN A 176 -1.91 14.37 -1.95
C ASN A 176 -3.09 13.74 -2.71
N GLU A 177 -2.80 12.88 -3.71
CA GLU A 177 -3.83 12.12 -4.41
C GLU A 177 -3.46 10.63 -4.53
N ASN A 178 -4.45 9.80 -4.85
CA ASN A 178 -4.23 8.38 -5.07
C ASN A 178 -3.50 8.13 -6.39
N ILE A 179 -2.38 7.40 -6.35
CA ILE A 179 -1.70 6.90 -7.55
C ILE A 179 -1.99 5.40 -7.65
N ILE A 180 -2.92 5.02 -8.52
CA ILE A 180 -3.39 3.64 -8.63
C ILE A 180 -2.59 2.87 -9.67
N GLY A 181 -1.89 1.83 -9.23
CA GLY A 181 -1.27 0.83 -10.09
C GLY A 181 -2.28 -0.29 -10.44
N ILE A 182 -2.31 -0.70 -11.71
CA ILE A 182 -3.18 -1.79 -12.21
C ILE A 182 -2.31 -2.93 -12.69
N ALA A 183 -2.25 -4.02 -11.94
CA ALA A 183 -1.44 -5.17 -12.25
C ALA A 183 -2.19 -6.17 -13.16
N LYS A 184 -1.55 -6.56 -14.25
CA LYS A 184 -2.05 -7.63 -15.14
C LYS A 184 -1.78 -9.00 -14.53
N LYS A 185 -2.65 -9.98 -14.84
CA LYS A 185 -2.46 -11.37 -14.40
C LYS A 185 -1.08 -11.92 -14.80
N GLY A 186 -0.47 -12.69 -13.91
CA GLY A 186 0.86 -13.28 -14.05
C GLY A 186 1.98 -12.37 -13.56
N LYS A 187 3.23 -12.79 -13.75
CA LYS A 187 4.44 -12.03 -13.39
C LYS A 187 4.73 -10.97 -14.46
N LYS A 188 4.42 -9.71 -14.18
CA LYS A 188 4.55 -8.59 -15.13
C LYS A 188 5.25 -7.39 -14.47
N ILE A 189 5.76 -6.48 -15.30
CA ILE A 189 6.11 -5.15 -14.86
C ILE A 189 4.87 -4.28 -15.05
N THR A 190 4.44 -3.65 -13.96
CA THR A 190 3.39 -2.62 -13.98
C THR A 190 4.07 -1.28 -14.09
N GLU A 191 3.73 -0.53 -15.13
CA GLU A 191 4.24 0.82 -15.38
C GLU A 191 3.16 1.83 -15.09
N ILE A 192 3.51 2.87 -14.33
CA ILE A 192 2.65 3.97 -13.95
C ILE A 192 3.31 5.26 -14.44
N ASP A 193 2.66 5.95 -15.37
CA ASP A 193 3.06 7.26 -15.84
C ASP A 193 2.56 8.31 -14.85
N VAL A 194 3.49 9.04 -14.26
CA VAL A 194 3.23 10.11 -13.29
C VAL A 194 3.75 11.46 -13.81
N SER A 195 4.10 11.54 -15.08
CA SER A 195 4.70 12.72 -15.70
C SER A 195 3.81 13.99 -15.66
N LYS A 196 2.50 13.81 -15.47
CA LYS A 196 1.54 14.92 -15.36
C LYS A 196 1.32 15.39 -13.92
N LEU A 197 1.94 14.73 -12.96
CA LEU A 197 1.77 15.01 -11.53
C LEU A 197 2.83 16.00 -11.01
N ASP A 198 3.78 16.38 -11.85
CA ASP A 198 4.87 17.33 -11.59
C ASP A 198 5.60 17.07 -10.25
N ILE A 199 5.81 15.79 -9.94
CA ILE A 199 6.45 15.36 -8.70
C ILE A 199 7.95 15.60 -8.82
N GLU A 200 8.47 16.57 -8.09
CA GLU A 200 9.89 16.82 -7.96
C GLU A 200 10.53 15.86 -6.96
N PHE A 201 11.75 15.40 -7.25
CA PHE A 201 12.52 14.54 -6.37
C PHE A 201 13.07 15.35 -5.19
N PRO A 202 12.61 15.12 -3.94
CA PRO A 202 13.04 15.95 -2.81
C PRO A 202 14.51 15.77 -2.47
N GLU A 203 15.21 16.85 -2.09
CA GLU A 203 16.63 16.83 -1.69
C GLU A 203 16.93 15.89 -0.51
N LYS A 204 15.97 15.67 0.38
CA LYS A 204 16.11 14.70 1.49
C LYS A 204 15.87 13.25 1.05
N GLY A 205 15.49 13.03 -0.22
CA GLY A 205 14.97 11.75 -0.68
C GLY A 205 13.50 11.56 -0.29
N PHE A 206 12.91 10.43 -0.69
CA PHE A 206 11.52 10.10 -0.39
C PHE A 206 11.28 8.60 -0.41
N PHE A 207 10.13 8.21 0.13
CA PHE A 207 9.68 6.83 0.11
C PHE A 207 8.60 6.62 -0.94
N ILE A 208 8.73 5.52 -1.70
CA ILE A 208 7.62 4.96 -2.45
C ILE A 208 7.09 3.76 -1.67
N ALA A 209 5.84 3.86 -1.28
CA ALA A 209 5.16 2.83 -0.52
C ALA A 209 4.07 2.17 -1.36
N ILE A 210 3.92 0.86 -1.15
CA ILE A 210 2.84 0.07 -1.72
C ILE A 210 1.83 -0.23 -0.62
N GLU A 211 0.60 0.14 -0.89
CA GLU A 211 -0.56 -0.11 -0.06
C GLU A 211 -1.52 -1.02 -0.81
N TRP A 212 -1.76 -2.19 -0.24
CA TRP A 212 -2.73 -3.13 -0.79
C TRP A 212 -4.16 -2.67 -0.53
N LEU A 213 -4.97 -2.66 -1.59
CA LEU A 213 -6.39 -2.37 -1.48
C LEU A 213 -7.14 -3.67 -1.14
N ILE A 214 -7.70 -3.73 0.05
CA ILE A 214 -8.50 -4.88 0.53
C ILE A 214 -9.93 -4.70 0.00
N ILE A 215 -10.10 -4.93 -1.28
CA ILE A 215 -11.36 -4.82 -2.02
C ILE A 215 -11.69 -6.13 -2.73
N GLU A 216 -12.97 -6.40 -2.99
CA GLU A 216 -13.42 -7.67 -3.58
C GLU A 216 -12.75 -7.95 -4.93
N ASN A 217 -12.54 -6.94 -5.77
CA ASN A 217 -11.89 -7.08 -7.07
C ASN A 217 -10.43 -7.55 -7.01
N ASN A 218 -9.79 -7.47 -5.85
CA ASN A 218 -8.42 -7.93 -5.63
C ASN A 218 -8.34 -9.28 -4.93
N LYS A 219 -9.47 -9.77 -4.43
CA LYS A 219 -9.54 -10.99 -3.63
C LYS A 219 -9.19 -12.21 -4.47
N TYR A 220 -8.30 -13.04 -3.97
CA TYR A 220 -7.94 -14.34 -4.53
C TYR A 220 -8.03 -15.41 -3.45
N GLU A 221 -8.90 -16.39 -3.68
CA GLU A 221 -9.07 -17.54 -2.81
C GLU A 221 -8.26 -18.71 -3.35
N TYR A 222 -7.48 -19.35 -2.50
CA TYR A 222 -6.64 -20.46 -2.90
C TYR A 222 -6.63 -21.59 -1.87
N LYS A 223 -6.32 -22.80 -2.32
CA LYS A 223 -6.18 -23.97 -1.46
C LYS A 223 -4.69 -24.32 -1.35
N TYR A 224 -4.27 -24.63 -0.15
CA TYR A 224 -2.89 -25.06 0.12
C TYR A 224 -2.84 -26.21 1.12
N THR A 225 -1.72 -26.91 1.15
CA THR A 225 -1.49 -27.99 2.11
C THR A 225 -0.26 -27.60 2.94
N MET A 226 -0.38 -27.65 4.27
CA MET A 226 0.77 -27.44 5.13
C MET A 226 1.75 -28.60 5.00
N GLU A 227 3.05 -28.29 5.05
CA GLU A 227 4.09 -29.30 5.07
C GLU A 227 3.88 -30.28 6.23
N GLY A 228 3.96 -31.58 5.93
CA GLY A 228 3.67 -32.64 6.91
C GLY A 228 2.18 -32.94 7.14
N SER A 229 1.24 -32.24 6.46
CA SER A 229 -0.20 -32.47 6.58
C SER A 229 -0.80 -32.94 5.26
N ARG A 230 -1.88 -33.75 5.36
CA ARG A 230 -2.74 -34.09 4.18
C ARG A 230 -3.98 -33.20 4.10
N LYS A 231 -4.21 -32.34 5.11
CA LYS A 231 -5.40 -31.48 5.15
C LYS A 231 -5.23 -30.30 4.20
N LYS A 232 -6.18 -30.16 3.29
CA LYS A 232 -6.29 -28.94 2.46
C LYS A 232 -6.86 -27.82 3.30
N LEU A 233 -6.20 -26.68 3.27
CA LEU A 233 -6.62 -25.44 3.92
C LEU A 233 -6.97 -24.41 2.85
N GLU A 234 -7.84 -23.48 3.19
CA GLU A 234 -8.20 -22.36 2.33
C GLU A 234 -7.49 -21.10 2.82
N GLY A 235 -7.03 -20.31 1.87
CA GLY A 235 -6.37 -19.03 2.13
C GLY A 235 -6.97 -17.93 1.26
N ILE A 236 -6.85 -16.70 1.73
CA ILE A 236 -7.25 -15.50 1.01
C ILE A 236 -6.04 -14.58 0.91
N SER A 237 -5.81 -14.06 -0.29
CA SER A 237 -4.87 -12.96 -0.53
C SER A 237 -5.58 -11.82 -1.27
N TYR A 238 -5.04 -10.63 -1.11
CA TYR A 238 -5.43 -9.45 -1.89
C TYR A 238 -4.30 -9.08 -2.83
N GLU A 239 -4.53 -9.33 -4.08
CA GLU A 239 -3.56 -9.14 -5.14
C GLU A 239 -3.33 -7.65 -5.52
N PRO A 240 -2.16 -7.30 -6.09
CA PRO A 240 -1.08 -8.19 -6.53
C PRO A 240 -0.02 -8.43 -5.45
N ALA A 241 0.77 -9.49 -5.59
CA ALA A 241 2.03 -9.62 -4.89
C ALA A 241 3.11 -8.76 -5.57
N ILE A 242 3.97 -8.11 -4.76
CA ILE A 242 4.99 -7.16 -5.22
C ILE A 242 6.38 -7.81 -5.12
N GLY A 243 7.12 -7.82 -6.22
CA GLY A 243 8.45 -8.41 -6.28
C GLY A 243 9.47 -7.68 -5.40
N THR A 244 10.44 -8.43 -4.86
CA THR A 244 11.51 -7.87 -4.05
C THR A 244 12.89 -8.23 -4.60
N VAL A 245 13.87 -7.41 -4.28
CA VAL A 245 15.30 -7.68 -4.49
C VAL A 245 16.02 -7.81 -3.14
N PRO A 246 17.05 -8.65 -3.02
CA PRO A 246 17.81 -8.73 -1.78
C PRO A 246 18.66 -7.48 -1.58
N ALA A 247 18.72 -6.99 -0.35
CA ALA A 247 19.58 -5.90 0.11
C ALA A 247 20.41 -6.33 1.31
N GLU A 248 21.62 -5.76 1.43
CA GLU A 248 22.55 -6.09 2.52
C GLU A 248 22.15 -5.39 3.83
N THR A 249 21.50 -4.20 3.72
CA THR A 249 21.06 -3.38 4.87
C THR A 249 19.55 -3.17 4.84
N ASP A 250 18.98 -2.75 5.97
CA ASP A 250 17.56 -2.39 6.14
C ASP A 250 17.27 -0.90 5.89
N GLU A 251 18.28 -0.11 5.57
CA GLU A 251 18.18 1.35 5.49
C GLU A 251 17.05 1.85 4.61
N ASN A 252 16.83 1.16 3.49
CA ASN A 252 15.89 1.58 2.45
C ASN A 252 14.58 0.79 2.45
N SER A 253 14.32 -0.04 3.46
CA SER A 253 13.13 -0.91 3.46
C SER A 253 12.34 -0.81 4.76
N TRP A 254 11.10 -0.38 4.65
CA TRP A 254 10.23 -0.09 5.78
C TRP A 254 8.86 -0.75 5.64
N THR A 255 8.22 -1.00 6.76
CA THR A 255 6.84 -1.51 6.83
C THR A 255 6.02 -0.69 7.81
N PHE A 256 4.75 -0.45 7.45
CA PHE A 256 3.76 0.12 8.35
C PHE A 256 2.78 -0.95 8.75
N ASN A 257 2.67 -1.18 10.04
CA ASN A 257 1.76 -2.15 10.62
C ASN A 257 1.31 -1.68 12.01
N GLN A 258 0.04 -1.86 12.37
CA GLN A 258 -0.52 -1.44 13.65
C GLN A 258 -0.24 0.04 13.99
N GLY A 259 -0.32 0.92 12.98
CA GLY A 259 -0.15 2.36 13.18
C GLY A 259 1.30 2.83 13.32
N LYS A 260 2.32 1.99 13.07
CA LYS A 260 3.73 2.35 13.26
C LYS A 260 4.59 1.92 12.07
N TRP A 261 5.52 2.79 11.68
CA TRP A 261 6.60 2.47 10.78
C TRP A 261 7.70 1.69 11.50
N LYS A 262 8.22 0.65 10.85
CA LYS A 262 9.37 -0.15 11.32
C LYS A 262 10.22 -0.53 10.13
N LYS A 263 11.52 -0.67 10.33
CA LYS A 263 12.40 -1.26 9.33
C LYS A 263 12.03 -2.71 9.07
N ILE A 264 12.26 -3.15 7.84
CA ILE A 264 11.99 -4.54 7.44
C ILE A 264 12.89 -5.51 8.23
N TRP A 265 12.37 -6.67 8.54
CA TRP A 265 13.14 -7.73 9.20
C TRP A 265 14.10 -8.45 8.22
N LYS A 266 15.16 -8.99 8.78
CA LYS A 266 16.11 -9.83 8.06
C LYS A 266 15.48 -11.20 7.73
N ASN A 267 15.73 -11.72 6.52
CA ASN A 267 15.24 -13.04 6.14
C ASN A 267 16.06 -14.13 6.83
N ASN A 268 15.52 -14.80 7.82
CA ASN A 268 16.20 -15.83 8.63
C ASN A 268 16.19 -17.23 8.00
N GLY A 269 16.15 -17.32 6.72
CA GLY A 269 16.02 -18.58 5.98
C GLY A 269 14.71 -18.57 5.19
N GLY A 270 14.75 -19.15 4.08
CA GLY A 270 13.62 -19.26 3.17
C GLY A 270 14.05 -20.10 2.00
N SER A 271 13.12 -20.49 1.17
CA SER A 271 13.32 -21.35 0.00
C SER A 271 14.35 -20.81 -1.00
N PHE A 272 14.79 -19.56 -0.83
CA PHE A 272 15.66 -18.90 -1.82
C PHE A 272 17.00 -18.47 -1.21
N LYS A 273 18.07 -19.21 -1.46
CA LYS A 273 19.46 -18.93 -1.02
C LYS A 273 19.89 -17.47 -1.21
N ARG A 274 19.40 -16.81 -2.29
CA ARG A 274 19.75 -15.42 -2.62
C ARG A 274 19.25 -14.41 -1.58
N TYR A 275 18.20 -14.73 -0.84
CA TYR A 275 17.60 -13.84 0.18
C TYR A 275 17.97 -14.23 1.61
N LYS A 276 18.66 -15.37 1.79
CA LYS A 276 19.12 -15.82 3.11
C LYS A 276 20.03 -14.76 3.73
N ASP A 277 19.76 -14.42 4.97
CA ASP A 277 20.50 -13.43 5.76
C ASP A 277 20.53 -12.00 5.16
N LYS A 278 19.58 -11.69 4.27
CA LYS A 278 19.42 -10.38 3.63
C LYS A 278 18.05 -9.77 3.90
N TYR A 279 17.93 -8.51 3.60
CA TYR A 279 16.67 -7.78 3.65
C TYR A 279 15.97 -7.79 2.30
N SER A 280 14.64 -7.67 2.30
CA SER A 280 13.85 -7.60 1.07
C SER A 280 13.50 -6.15 0.75
N LEU A 281 13.97 -5.65 -0.39
CA LEU A 281 13.70 -4.32 -0.89
C LEU A 281 12.72 -4.40 -2.07
N LEU A 282 11.71 -3.53 -2.13
CA LEU A 282 10.75 -3.52 -3.24
C LEU A 282 11.46 -3.38 -4.60
N ALA A 283 11.07 -4.20 -5.57
CA ALA A 283 11.54 -4.12 -6.96
C ALA A 283 10.83 -2.96 -7.67
N ILE A 284 11.27 -1.76 -7.39
CA ILE A 284 10.79 -0.51 -7.97
C ILE A 284 11.94 0.15 -8.72
N GLU A 285 11.65 0.57 -9.95
CA GLU A 285 12.53 1.34 -10.82
C GLU A 285 11.84 2.66 -11.15
N LEU A 286 12.57 3.76 -11.10
CA LEU A 286 12.08 5.10 -11.39
C LEU A 286 12.73 5.62 -12.65
N THR A 287 11.97 6.31 -13.48
CA THR A 287 12.47 7.15 -14.54
C THR A 287 12.33 8.60 -14.12
N LEU A 288 13.45 9.30 -14.05
CA LEU A 288 13.52 10.74 -13.80
C LEU A 288 13.71 11.48 -15.13
N THR A 289 13.17 12.69 -15.23
CA THR A 289 13.27 13.56 -16.40
C THR A 289 13.42 15.01 -15.98
N ASN A 290 13.73 15.89 -16.95
CA ASN A 290 13.77 17.33 -16.78
C ASN A 290 12.64 18.02 -17.53
#